data_022b4400c5b13cf920212ea3f8b36b88
#
_entry.id   022b4400c5b13cf920212ea3f8b36b88
#
_cell.length_a   1.000
_cell.length_b   1.000
_cell.length_c   1.000
_cell.angle_alpha   90.00
_cell.angle_beta   90.00
_cell.angle_gamma   90.00
#
_symmetry.space_group_name_H-M   'P 1'
#
loop_
_entity.id
_entity.type
_entity.pdbx_description
1 polymer ?
#
loop_
_entity_poly.entity_id
_entity_poly.type
_entity_poly.pdbx_seq_one_letter_code
_entity_poly.pdbx_strand_id
1 'polypeptide(L)'
;MKQKKGMELVTERTVDGFRRELLRREYSHGTAESYVRSIRAFARWSGGAVDRGLVLTWKARLTARYAPATVNAMLAGLNRFFDFAGRPECRVKVLRLQRCSFREAERELDRG
;
A
#
# COMPACT_ATOMS: atom_id res chain seq x y z
N MET A 1 3.70 -21.69 18.89
CA MET A 1 3.70 -21.37 18.82
C MET A 1 3.57 -20.88 18.33
N LYS A 2 3.58 -20.62 18.20
CA LYS A 2 3.44 -20.22 17.91
C LYS A 2 3.39 -19.52 17.20
N GLN A 3 3.34 -19.16 17.08
CA GLN A 3 3.28 -18.47 16.55
C GLN A 3 3.50 -17.98 15.80
N LYS A 4 3.25 -17.81 15.67
CA LYS A 4 3.64 -17.28 14.99
C LYS A 4 4.03 -16.32 15.07
N LYS A 5 4.51 -16.25 15.36
CA LYS A 5 4.95 -15.27 15.59
C LYS A 5 5.35 -14.28 14.67
N GLY A 6 5.95 -13.76 14.41
CA GLY A 6 6.21 -12.71 13.48
C GLY A 6 5.04 -12.29 12.65
N MET A 7 3.99 -13.00 12.72
CA MET A 7 2.76 -12.65 12.02
C MET A 7 2.01 -11.59 12.80
N GLU A 8 1.82 -10.45 12.17
CA GLU A 8 0.98 -9.43 12.73
C GLU A 8 -0.42 -9.59 12.19
N LEU A 9 -1.39 -9.11 12.93
CA LEU A 9 -2.75 -9.11 12.47
C LEU A 9 -3.24 -7.70 12.31
N VAL A 10 -3.93 -7.46 11.20
CA VAL A 10 -4.59 -6.18 10.99
C VAL A 10 -5.95 -6.28 11.65
N THR A 11 -6.16 -5.49 12.69
CA THR A 11 -7.42 -5.47 13.43
C THR A 11 -8.02 -4.08 13.32
N GLU A 12 -9.28 -3.93 13.73
CA GLU A 12 -9.89 -2.62 13.73
C GLU A 12 -9.12 -1.66 14.64
N ARG A 13 -8.55 -2.17 15.72
CA ARG A 13 -7.74 -1.33 16.60
C ARG A 13 -6.53 -0.77 15.88
N THR A 14 -5.80 -1.62 15.14
CA THR A 14 -4.62 -1.15 14.42
C THR A 14 -5.02 -0.21 13.29
N VAL A 15 -6.14 -0.46 12.63
CA VAL A 15 -6.62 0.40 11.57
C VAL A 15 -6.99 1.78 12.12
N ASP A 16 -7.67 1.81 13.27
CA ASP A 16 -8.02 3.09 13.89
C ASP A 16 -6.79 3.87 14.29
N GLY A 17 -5.79 3.18 14.85
CA GLY A 17 -4.53 3.81 15.20
C GLY A 17 -3.84 4.41 14.00
N PHE A 18 -3.85 3.67 12.91
CA PHE A 18 -3.24 4.13 11.67
C PHE A 18 -3.98 5.37 11.13
N ARG A 19 -5.32 5.34 11.14
CA ARG A 19 -6.09 6.49 10.69
C ARG A 19 -5.75 7.74 11.53
N ARG A 20 -5.71 7.58 12.85
CA ARG A 20 -5.38 8.70 13.72
C ARG A 20 -3.97 9.22 13.46
N GLU A 21 -3.02 8.32 13.22
CA GLU A 21 -1.66 8.74 12.93
C GLU A 21 -1.58 9.52 11.62
N LEU A 22 -2.32 9.08 10.60
CA LEU A 22 -2.33 9.79 9.33
C LEU A 22 -2.89 11.20 9.50
N LEU A 23 -3.98 11.33 10.25
CA LEU A 23 -4.57 12.64 10.48
C LEU A 23 -3.67 13.53 11.33
N ARG A 24 -2.98 12.93 12.29
CA ARG A 24 -2.02 13.67 13.11
C ARG A 24 -0.87 14.19 12.26
N ARG A 25 -0.50 13.48 11.22
CA ARG A 25 0.55 13.92 10.30
C ARG A 25 0.01 14.81 9.19
N GLU A 26 -1.22 15.26 9.33
CA GLU A 26 -1.85 16.24 8.46
C GLU A 26 -2.16 15.71 7.06
N TYR A 27 -2.32 14.40 6.92
CA TYR A 27 -2.90 13.87 5.69
C TYR A 27 -4.36 14.28 5.61
N SER A 28 -4.85 14.52 4.40
CA SER A 28 -6.26 14.85 4.22
C SER A 28 -7.11 13.65 4.62
N HIS A 29 -8.36 13.92 4.98
CA HIS A 29 -9.31 12.85 5.29
C HIS A 29 -9.47 11.89 4.12
N GLY A 30 -9.52 12.43 2.90
CA GLY A 30 -9.66 11.57 1.72
C GLY A 30 -8.50 10.61 1.57
N THR A 31 -7.28 11.11 1.75
CA THR A 31 -6.10 10.26 1.65
C THR A 31 -6.08 9.23 2.77
N ALA A 32 -6.39 9.66 3.99
CA ALA A 32 -6.40 8.73 5.12
C ALA A 32 -7.42 7.61 4.91
N GLU A 33 -8.61 7.94 4.43
CA GLU A 33 -9.63 6.92 4.19
C GLU A 33 -9.25 6.00 3.03
N SER A 34 -8.60 6.54 2.01
CA SER A 34 -8.12 5.73 0.90
C SER A 34 -7.09 4.71 1.39
N TYR A 35 -6.16 5.15 2.23
CA TYR A 35 -5.14 4.24 2.77
C TYR A 35 -5.78 3.19 3.67
N VAL A 36 -6.74 3.59 4.49
CA VAL A 36 -7.44 2.64 5.36
C VAL A 36 -8.20 1.60 4.53
N ARG A 37 -8.83 2.05 3.45
CA ARG A 37 -9.54 1.13 2.56
C ARG A 37 -8.59 0.10 1.95
N SER A 38 -7.40 0.55 1.56
CA SER A 38 -6.40 -0.36 0.99
C SER A 38 -5.97 -1.42 2.00
N ILE A 39 -5.76 -1.00 3.25
CA ILE A 39 -5.37 -1.94 4.31
C ILE A 39 -6.50 -2.93 4.59
N ARG A 40 -7.73 -2.46 4.63
CA ARG A 40 -8.86 -3.36 4.88
C ARG A 40 -9.04 -4.37 3.77
N ALA A 41 -8.83 -3.95 2.52
CA ALA A 41 -8.94 -4.88 1.41
C ALA A 41 -7.88 -5.97 1.49
N PHE A 42 -6.65 -5.58 1.81
CA PHE A 42 -5.59 -6.55 1.99
C PHE A 42 -5.90 -7.50 3.15
N ALA A 43 -6.34 -6.95 4.28
CA ALA A 43 -6.63 -7.76 5.46
C ALA A 43 -7.75 -8.75 5.19
N ARG A 44 -8.77 -8.32 4.44
CA ARG A 44 -9.87 -9.22 4.11
C ARG A 44 -9.38 -10.40 3.29
N TRP A 45 -8.51 -10.13 2.34
CA TRP A 45 -7.95 -11.19 1.51
C TRP A 45 -7.01 -12.10 2.29
N SER A 46 -6.17 -11.54 3.16
CA SER A 46 -5.14 -12.30 3.85
C SER A 46 -5.64 -12.95 5.15
N GLY A 47 -6.87 -12.63 5.56
CA GLY A 47 -7.38 -13.08 6.84
C GLY A 47 -6.80 -12.29 8.01
N GLY A 48 -6.26 -11.12 7.75
CA GLY A 48 -5.68 -10.25 8.76
C GLY A 48 -4.18 -10.45 8.96
N ALA A 49 -3.61 -11.51 8.39
CA ALA A 49 -2.19 -11.79 8.56
C ALA A 49 -1.34 -10.85 7.73
N VAL A 50 -0.18 -10.51 8.25
CA VAL A 50 0.77 -9.63 7.57
C VAL A 50 2.11 -10.35 7.47
N ASP A 51 2.62 -10.44 6.25
CA ASP A 51 3.85 -11.16 5.96
C ASP A 51 4.28 -10.69 4.58
N ARG A 52 5.59 -10.51 4.38
CA ARG A 52 6.08 -10.00 3.11
C ARG A 52 5.63 -10.86 1.92
N GLY A 53 5.63 -12.17 2.10
CA GLY A 53 5.18 -13.07 1.03
C GLY A 53 3.74 -12.82 0.66
N LEU A 54 2.88 -12.59 1.65
CA LEU A 54 1.48 -12.27 1.40
C LEU A 54 1.35 -10.94 0.67
N VAL A 55 2.16 -9.96 1.06
CA VAL A 55 2.10 -8.65 0.43
C VAL A 55 2.53 -8.73 -1.03
N LEU A 56 3.57 -9.51 -1.31
CA LEU A 56 4.02 -9.70 -2.69
C LEU A 56 2.97 -10.41 -3.53
N THR A 57 2.30 -11.39 -2.96
CA THR A 57 1.20 -12.08 -3.65
C THR A 57 0.05 -11.11 -3.92
N TRP A 58 -0.27 -10.27 -2.93
CA TRP A 58 -1.32 -9.26 -3.08
C TRP A 58 -0.97 -8.29 -4.19
N LYS A 59 0.29 -7.84 -4.23
CA LYS A 59 0.75 -6.94 -5.29
C LYS A 59 0.54 -7.58 -6.66
N ALA A 60 0.88 -8.86 -6.79
CA ALA A 60 0.71 -9.56 -8.08
C ALA A 60 -0.76 -9.61 -8.47
N ARG A 61 -1.65 -9.86 -7.49
CA ARG A 61 -3.09 -9.91 -7.77
C ARG A 61 -3.59 -8.53 -8.21
N LEU A 62 -3.14 -7.47 -7.56
CA LEU A 62 -3.56 -6.13 -7.92
C LEU A 62 -3.05 -5.77 -9.32
N THR A 63 -1.81 -6.13 -9.60
CA THR A 63 -1.20 -5.83 -10.90
C THR A 63 -1.98 -6.48 -12.03
N ALA A 64 -2.54 -7.65 -11.78
CA ALA A 64 -3.32 -8.37 -12.79
C ALA A 64 -4.70 -7.75 -13.02
N ARG A 65 -5.21 -6.97 -12.06
CA ARG A 65 -6.60 -6.49 -12.10
C ARG A 65 -6.74 -4.99 -12.34
N TYR A 66 -5.74 -4.21 -11.99
CA TYR A 66 -5.87 -2.75 -11.98
C TYR A 66 -4.76 -2.10 -12.77
N ALA A 67 -5.00 -0.87 -13.20
CA ALA A 67 -3.99 -0.08 -13.87
C ALA A 67 -2.83 0.22 -12.90
N PRO A 68 -1.61 0.40 -13.42
CA PRO A 68 -0.45 0.62 -12.55
C PRO A 68 -0.61 1.79 -11.57
N ALA A 69 -1.23 2.89 -11.99
CA ALA A 69 -1.41 4.02 -11.09
C ALA A 69 -2.30 3.66 -9.92
N THR A 70 -3.35 2.87 -10.16
CA THR A 70 -4.24 2.42 -9.11
C THR A 70 -3.51 1.47 -8.16
N VAL A 71 -2.74 0.54 -8.72
CA VAL A 71 -1.96 -0.40 -7.91
C VAL A 71 -1.01 0.38 -7.01
N ASN A 72 -0.33 1.38 -7.56
CA ASN A 72 0.62 2.16 -6.78
C ASN A 72 -0.06 2.92 -5.65
N ALA A 73 -1.26 3.45 -5.89
CA ALA A 73 -2.00 4.13 -4.82
C ALA A 73 -2.33 3.16 -3.69
N MET A 74 -2.73 1.93 -4.04
CA MET A 74 -3.05 0.93 -3.03
C MET A 74 -1.81 0.48 -2.28
N LEU A 75 -0.69 0.31 -2.99
CA LEU A 75 0.55 -0.09 -2.33
C LEU A 75 1.10 1.02 -1.44
N ALA A 76 0.88 2.28 -1.82
CA ALA A 76 1.31 3.39 -0.97
C ALA A 76 0.65 3.33 0.39
N GLY A 77 -0.64 3.02 0.42
CA GLY A 77 -1.35 2.86 1.69
C GLY A 77 -0.77 1.72 2.51
N LEU A 78 -0.52 0.58 1.87
CA LEU A 78 0.06 -0.57 2.57
C LEU A 78 1.44 -0.25 3.12
N ASN A 79 2.30 0.35 2.31
CA ASN A 79 3.66 0.67 2.75
C ASN A 79 3.64 1.64 3.91
N ARG A 80 2.75 2.61 3.89
CA ARG A 80 2.62 3.56 4.98
C ARG A 80 2.16 2.86 6.26
N PHE A 81 1.23 1.92 6.12
CA PHE A 81 0.77 1.16 7.26
C PHE A 81 1.92 0.33 7.87
N PHE A 82 2.75 -0.27 7.03
CA PHE A 82 3.86 -1.07 7.53
C PHE A 82 4.88 -0.22 8.27
N ASP A 83 5.10 1.02 7.81
CA ASP A 83 5.94 1.95 8.56
C ASP A 83 5.34 2.24 9.94
N PHE A 84 4.03 2.50 9.98
CA PHE A 84 3.33 2.77 11.22
C PHE A 84 3.38 1.58 12.18
N ALA A 85 3.21 0.39 11.63
CA ALA A 85 3.15 -0.83 12.43
C ALA A 85 4.51 -1.34 12.86
N GLY A 86 5.59 -0.70 12.40
CA GLY A 86 6.94 -1.15 12.74
C GLY A 86 7.35 -2.39 11.98
N ARG A 87 6.81 -2.58 10.77
CA ARG A 87 7.12 -3.74 9.95
C ARG A 87 7.67 -3.31 8.58
N PRO A 88 8.77 -2.52 8.55
CA PRO A 88 9.29 -2.04 7.27
C PRO A 88 9.72 -3.16 6.32
N GLU A 89 10.03 -4.34 6.86
CA GLU A 89 10.41 -5.47 6.02
C GLU A 89 9.26 -5.94 5.13
N CYS A 90 8.03 -5.55 5.44
CA CYS A 90 6.86 -5.93 4.64
C CYS A 90 6.59 -4.97 3.49
N ARG A 91 7.30 -3.84 3.45
CA ARG A 91 7.10 -2.87 2.38
C ARG A 91 7.54 -3.48 1.06
N VAL A 92 6.84 -3.10 -0.01
CA VAL A 92 7.17 -3.57 -1.34
C VAL A 92 7.34 -2.38 -2.27
N LYS A 93 8.07 -2.58 -3.35
CA LYS A 93 8.27 -1.52 -4.33
C LYS A 93 6.99 -1.28 -5.10
N VAL A 94 6.71 -0.01 -5.41
CA VAL A 94 5.60 0.30 -6.28
C VAL A 94 6.01 -0.03 -7.71
N LEU A 95 5.01 -0.11 -8.59
CA LEU A 95 5.26 -0.39 -9.98
C LEU A 95 5.90 0.83 -10.64
N ARG A 96 6.84 0.58 -11.54
CA ARG A 96 7.42 1.66 -12.32
C ARG A 96 6.40 2.11 -13.34
N LEU A 97 6.06 3.39 -13.32
CA LEU A 97 5.14 3.94 -14.29
C LEU A 97 5.91 4.38 -15.53
N GLN A 98 5.41 4.03 -16.70
CA GLN A 98 5.96 4.50 -17.97
C GLN A 98 5.40 5.87 -18.26
N ARG A 99 6.25 6.73 -18.70
CA ARG A 99 5.71 8.02 -19.02
C ARG A 99 5.88 8.35 -20.46
N CYS A 100 5.74 8.15 -20.50
CA CYS A 100 5.81 8.28 -21.24
C CYS A 100 5.95 8.89 -21.74
N SER A 101 5.99 8.80 -20.99
CA SER A 101 6.09 9.38 -21.26
C SER A 101 5.94 9.96 -21.72
N PHE A 102 6.13 10.24 -21.45
CA PHE A 102 6.06 10.98 -21.77
C PHE A 102 6.09 11.44 -22.10
N ARG A 103 6.30 11.72 -21.98
CA ARG A 103 6.57 12.40 -22.28
C ARG A 103 6.91 12.52 -22.69
N GLU A 104 7.09 12.62 -22.36
CA GLU A 104 7.59 13.04 -22.84
C GLU A 104 7.71 13.09 -23.36
N ALA A 105 7.74 13.35 -23.20
CA ALA A 105 8.06 13.69 -23.72
C ALA A 105 7.99 13.89 -24.11
N GLU A 106 7.94 14.19 -23.75
CA GLU A 106 8.06 14.76 -24.19
C GLU A 106 8.09 14.94 -24.37
N ARG A 107 8.25 15.33 -24.32
CA ARG A 107 8.56 15.94 -24.76
C ARG A 107 8.79 15.93 -25.08
N GLU A 108 8.83 15.99 -24.70
CA GLU A 108 9.23 16.35 -25.23
C GLU A 108 9.30 16.29 -25.57
N LEU A 109 9.44 16.49 -25.44
CA LEU A 109 9.67 16.77 -25.96
C LEU A 109 9.82 16.66 -26.33
N ASP A 110 9.88 16.96 -26.07
CA ASP A 110 10.06 17.12 -26.52
C ASP A 110 10.15 16.99 -26.90
N ARG A 111 10.46 17.41 -26.95
CA ARG A 111 10.64 17.64 -27.36
C ARG A 111 10.81 17.43 -27.66
N GLY A 112 10.69 17.49 -27.15
CA GLY A 112 11.01 17.59 -27.32
C GLY A 112 11.06 17.33 -27.51
#